data_1d12dad8641af68e1d94d5e603c2642e
#
_entry.id   1d12dad8641af68e1d94d5e603c2642e
#
_cell.length_a   1.000
_cell.length_b   1.000
_cell.length_c   1.000
_cell.angle_alpha   90.00
_cell.angle_beta   90.00
_cell.angle_gamma   90.00
#
_symmetry.space_group_name_H-M   'P 1'
#
loop_
_entity.id
_entity.type
_entity.pdbx_description
1 polymer ?
#
loop_
_entity_poly.entity_id
_entity_poly.type
_entity_poly.pdbx_seq_one_letter_code
_entity_poly.pdbx_strand_id
1 'polypeptide(L)'
;MFWDNVSGVYDIFEDVYNGEVNKQVSKKAASYLEKTDTVLELACGTGMITKCAAPACKKLVATDCSVGMLKKAEDNCFGLTNVLFRKADIMNIKCKDESFDKVIAGNVIHLLDDPCAALKEMNRVCKKGGMLIIPTYINKDEEGAQNLFTQVLDKAGAGFKRQFTLESYREFFVQQGYDDPEITFFEGRVPCAVAALKRI
;
A
#
# COMPACT_ATOMS: atom_id res chain seq x y z
N MET A 1 -4.92 -3.87 -18.88
CA MET A 1 -4.23 -2.90 -17.97
C MET A 1 -2.81 -3.40 -17.76
N PHE A 2 -1.80 -2.53 -17.53
CA PHE A 2 -0.40 -2.95 -17.33
C PHE A 2 -0.28 -4.04 -16.26
N TRP A 3 -0.89 -3.82 -15.09
CA TRP A 3 -0.85 -4.72 -13.95
C TRP A 3 -1.45 -6.11 -14.20
N ASP A 4 -2.41 -6.24 -15.12
CA ASP A 4 -2.95 -7.55 -15.53
C ASP A 4 -1.89 -8.39 -16.27
N ASN A 5 -1.02 -7.72 -17.03
CA ASN A 5 -0.02 -8.41 -17.87
C ASN A 5 1.22 -8.85 -17.07
N VAL A 6 1.55 -8.18 -15.98
CA VAL A 6 2.77 -8.45 -15.17
C VAL A 6 2.50 -9.28 -13.93
N SER A 7 1.25 -9.50 -13.55
CA SER A 7 0.86 -10.21 -12.33
C SER A 7 1.54 -11.58 -12.15
N GLY A 8 1.84 -12.27 -13.25
CA GLY A 8 2.47 -13.60 -13.21
C GLY A 8 3.96 -13.62 -12.84
N VAL A 9 4.68 -12.51 -13.07
CA VAL A 9 6.12 -12.38 -12.82
C VAL A 9 6.46 -11.39 -11.72
N TYR A 10 5.46 -10.62 -11.28
CA TYR A 10 5.63 -9.53 -10.31
C TYR A 10 6.20 -10.02 -8.98
N ASP A 11 5.67 -11.12 -8.43
CA ASP A 11 6.13 -11.70 -7.17
C ASP A 11 7.60 -12.10 -7.21
N ILE A 12 8.02 -12.77 -8.29
CA ILE A 12 9.41 -13.23 -8.45
C ILE A 12 10.35 -12.01 -8.47
N PHE A 13 9.93 -10.96 -9.15
CA PHE A 13 10.72 -9.75 -9.26
C PHE A 13 10.82 -8.99 -7.92
N GLU A 14 9.72 -8.85 -7.20
CA GLU A 14 9.66 -8.25 -5.86
C GLU A 14 10.49 -9.03 -4.84
N ASP A 15 10.38 -10.35 -4.82
CA ASP A 15 11.11 -11.21 -3.88
C ASP A 15 12.62 -11.17 -4.13
N VAL A 16 13.06 -11.22 -5.39
CA VAL A 16 14.49 -11.21 -5.76
C VAL A 16 15.12 -9.84 -5.48
N TYR A 17 14.40 -8.75 -5.76
CA TYR A 17 14.95 -7.39 -5.64
C TYR A 17 14.89 -6.83 -4.23
N ASN A 18 13.81 -7.05 -3.49
CA ASN A 18 13.53 -6.36 -2.23
C ASN A 18 12.85 -7.22 -1.15
N GLY A 19 12.88 -8.55 -1.28
CA GLY A 19 12.07 -9.47 -0.47
C GLY A 19 12.18 -9.28 1.05
N GLU A 20 13.38 -9.03 1.58
CA GLU A 20 13.57 -8.81 3.02
C GLU A 20 12.94 -7.47 3.48
N VAL A 21 13.12 -6.38 2.71
CA VAL A 21 12.49 -5.08 3.00
C VAL A 21 10.97 -5.21 2.92
N ASN A 22 10.46 -5.84 1.87
CA ASN A 22 9.03 -6.07 1.67
C ASN A 22 8.40 -6.85 2.82
N LYS A 23 9.11 -7.85 3.36
CA LYS A 23 8.71 -8.62 4.54
C LYS A 23 8.67 -7.75 5.81
N GLN A 24 9.67 -6.90 6.01
CA GLN A 24 9.70 -5.96 7.15
C GLN A 24 8.58 -4.93 7.04
N VAL A 25 8.34 -4.35 5.88
CA VAL A 25 7.25 -3.42 5.57
C VAL A 25 5.89 -4.07 5.85
N SER A 26 5.67 -5.30 5.36
CA SER A 26 4.42 -6.02 5.57
C SER A 26 4.16 -6.32 7.07
N LYS A 27 5.21 -6.74 7.80
CA LYS A 27 5.13 -6.95 9.26
C LYS A 27 4.85 -5.65 10.01
N LYS A 28 5.51 -4.54 9.62
CA LYS A 28 5.26 -3.24 10.24
C LYS A 28 3.84 -2.76 9.97
N ALA A 29 3.34 -2.88 8.75
CA ALA A 29 1.95 -2.55 8.44
C ALA A 29 0.97 -3.39 9.28
N ALA A 30 1.20 -4.69 9.41
CA ALA A 30 0.38 -5.57 10.22
C ALA A 30 0.47 -5.28 11.73
N SER A 31 1.58 -4.71 12.22
CA SER A 31 1.77 -4.41 13.65
C SER A 31 0.85 -3.31 14.18
N TYR A 32 0.23 -2.53 13.30
CA TYR A 32 -0.76 -1.51 13.67
C TYR A 32 -2.19 -2.07 13.79
N LEU A 33 -2.40 -3.34 13.47
CA LEU A 33 -3.72 -3.98 13.44
C LEU A 33 -4.01 -4.68 14.76
N GLU A 34 -5.30 -4.73 15.09
CA GLU A 34 -5.83 -5.46 16.22
C GLU A 34 -6.77 -6.59 15.77
N LYS A 35 -6.86 -7.65 16.56
CA LYS A 35 -7.71 -8.82 16.27
C LYS A 35 -9.20 -8.50 16.13
N THR A 36 -9.62 -7.34 16.55
CA THR A 36 -10.99 -6.82 16.46
C THR A 36 -11.23 -6.00 15.21
N ASP A 37 -10.19 -5.57 14.50
CA ASP A 37 -10.27 -4.65 13.37
C ASP A 37 -10.96 -5.25 12.14
N THR A 38 -11.78 -4.44 11.50
CA THR A 38 -12.20 -4.60 10.11
C THR A 38 -11.31 -3.69 9.25
N VAL A 39 -10.52 -4.30 8.39
CA VAL A 39 -9.47 -3.61 7.62
C VAL A 39 -9.83 -3.57 6.15
N LEU A 40 -9.56 -2.43 5.49
CA LEU A 40 -9.54 -2.30 4.04
C LEU A 40 -8.09 -2.22 3.56
N GLU A 41 -7.71 -3.05 2.62
CA GLU A 41 -6.46 -2.96 1.89
C GLU A 41 -6.75 -2.55 0.45
N LEU A 42 -6.18 -1.42 0.03
CA LEU A 42 -6.31 -0.84 -1.30
C LEU A 42 -5.04 -1.14 -2.10
N ALA A 43 -5.19 -1.48 -3.39
CA ALA A 43 -4.10 -1.90 -4.25
C ALA A 43 -3.30 -3.05 -3.64
N CYS A 44 -3.96 -4.13 -3.24
CA CYS A 44 -3.34 -5.27 -2.56
C CYS A 44 -2.34 -6.02 -3.45
N GLY A 45 -2.32 -5.75 -4.76
CA GLY A 45 -1.46 -6.43 -5.72
C GLY A 45 -1.62 -7.95 -5.65
N THR A 46 -0.53 -8.65 -5.49
CA THR A 46 -0.47 -10.12 -5.37
C THR A 46 -0.66 -10.63 -3.93
N GLY A 47 -1.01 -9.74 -2.98
CA GLY A 47 -1.34 -10.11 -1.61
C GLY A 47 -0.15 -10.14 -0.63
N MET A 48 0.92 -9.42 -0.92
CA MET A 48 2.12 -9.39 -0.07
C MET A 48 1.81 -8.89 1.35
N ILE A 49 1.14 -7.75 1.49
CA ILE A 49 0.74 -7.21 2.80
C ILE A 49 -0.44 -8.00 3.35
N THR A 50 -1.38 -8.42 2.50
CA THR A 50 -2.55 -9.25 2.85
C THR A 50 -2.15 -10.46 3.71
N LYS A 51 -1.09 -11.19 3.33
CA LYS A 51 -0.57 -12.38 4.07
C LYS A 51 -0.21 -12.08 5.52
N CYS A 52 0.32 -10.89 5.79
CA CYS A 52 0.70 -10.46 7.15
C CYS A 52 -0.48 -9.81 7.89
N ALA A 53 -1.31 -9.06 7.19
CA ALA A 53 -2.43 -8.31 7.75
C ALA A 53 -3.60 -9.22 8.17
N ALA A 54 -3.95 -10.20 7.33
CA ALA A 54 -5.08 -11.08 7.60
C ALA A 54 -4.98 -11.81 8.95
N PRO A 55 -3.85 -12.44 9.32
CA PRO A 55 -3.72 -13.06 10.65
C PRO A 55 -3.80 -12.04 11.80
N ALA A 56 -3.60 -10.75 11.58
CA ALA A 56 -3.56 -9.72 12.61
C ALA A 56 -4.91 -9.03 12.88
N CYS A 57 -5.93 -9.26 12.05
CA CYS A 57 -7.23 -8.59 12.15
C CYS A 57 -8.42 -9.57 12.17
N LYS A 58 -9.61 -9.04 12.45
CA LYS A 58 -10.87 -9.81 12.44
C LYS A 58 -11.32 -10.13 11.01
N LYS A 59 -11.25 -9.12 10.12
CA LYS A 59 -11.70 -9.22 8.74
C LYS A 59 -10.88 -8.29 7.87
N LEU A 60 -10.46 -8.75 6.72
CA LEU A 60 -9.73 -7.97 5.72
C LEU A 60 -10.52 -7.95 4.41
N VAL A 61 -10.75 -6.77 3.88
CA VAL A 61 -11.24 -6.58 2.51
C VAL A 61 -10.04 -6.11 1.69
N ALA A 62 -9.49 -7.01 0.88
CA ALA A 62 -8.35 -6.74 0.01
C ALA A 62 -8.85 -6.36 -1.39
N THR A 63 -8.41 -5.21 -1.89
CA THR A 63 -8.91 -4.69 -3.17
C THR A 63 -7.79 -4.30 -4.11
N ASP A 64 -8.03 -4.49 -5.40
CA ASP A 64 -7.16 -4.02 -6.48
C ASP A 64 -8.00 -3.63 -7.71
N CYS A 65 -7.47 -2.77 -8.57
CA CYS A 65 -8.11 -2.42 -9.84
C CYS A 65 -7.85 -3.47 -10.94
N SER A 66 -6.79 -4.28 -10.81
CA SER A 66 -6.40 -5.35 -11.71
C SER A 66 -7.01 -6.68 -11.29
N VAL A 67 -7.74 -7.32 -12.21
CA VAL A 67 -8.28 -8.67 -12.00
C VAL A 67 -7.17 -9.70 -11.97
N GLY A 68 -6.10 -9.51 -12.75
CA GLY A 68 -4.93 -10.37 -12.76
C GLY A 68 -4.22 -10.39 -11.40
N MET A 69 -4.04 -9.21 -10.77
CA MET A 69 -3.47 -9.10 -9.43
C MET A 69 -4.35 -9.79 -8.39
N LEU A 70 -5.67 -9.54 -8.40
CA LEU A 70 -6.60 -10.17 -7.47
C LEU A 70 -6.58 -11.70 -7.55
N LYS A 71 -6.58 -12.28 -8.76
CA LYS A 71 -6.50 -13.72 -8.94
C LYS A 71 -5.21 -14.28 -8.33
N LYS A 72 -4.09 -13.60 -8.57
CA LYS A 72 -2.80 -13.99 -7.98
C LYS A 72 -2.79 -13.84 -6.46
N ALA A 73 -3.42 -12.78 -5.93
CA ALA A 73 -3.58 -12.59 -4.48
C ALA A 73 -4.42 -13.71 -3.83
N GLU A 74 -5.53 -14.12 -4.46
CA GLU A 74 -6.34 -15.25 -4.01
C GLU A 74 -5.52 -16.54 -3.92
N ASP A 75 -4.74 -16.85 -4.98
CA ASP A 75 -3.85 -18.01 -5.00
C ASP A 75 -2.78 -17.92 -3.91
N ASN A 76 -2.12 -16.78 -3.78
CA ASN A 76 -1.04 -16.54 -2.82
C ASN A 76 -1.52 -16.53 -1.36
N CYS A 77 -2.77 -16.18 -1.13
CA CYS A 77 -3.39 -16.10 0.20
C CYS A 77 -4.33 -17.30 0.48
N PHE A 78 -4.19 -18.37 -0.29
CA PHE A 78 -4.99 -19.59 -0.09
C PHE A 78 -4.93 -20.05 1.38
N GLY A 79 -6.08 -20.38 1.96
CA GLY A 79 -6.21 -20.81 3.36
C GLY A 79 -6.49 -19.68 4.36
N LEU A 80 -6.40 -18.39 3.96
CA LEU A 80 -6.83 -17.28 4.81
C LEU A 80 -8.36 -17.14 4.73
N THR A 81 -9.06 -17.45 5.82
CA THR A 81 -10.54 -17.53 5.83
C THR A 81 -11.24 -16.21 6.13
N ASN A 82 -10.50 -15.20 6.58
CA ASN A 82 -11.02 -13.88 6.95
C ASN A 82 -10.76 -12.79 5.92
N VAL A 83 -10.29 -13.16 4.71
CA VAL A 83 -10.02 -12.22 3.61
C VAL A 83 -11.13 -12.27 2.57
N LEU A 84 -11.55 -11.09 2.10
CA LEU A 84 -12.48 -10.93 1.01
C LEU A 84 -11.82 -10.12 -0.10
N PHE A 85 -11.54 -10.75 -1.25
CA PHE A 85 -10.97 -10.05 -2.41
C PHE A 85 -12.08 -9.38 -3.25
N ARG A 86 -11.86 -8.12 -3.68
CA ARG A 86 -12.79 -7.34 -4.47
C ARG A 86 -12.07 -6.40 -5.44
N LYS A 87 -12.61 -6.28 -6.64
CA LYS A 87 -12.17 -5.23 -7.56
C LYS A 87 -12.65 -3.87 -7.08
N ALA A 88 -11.74 -2.90 -6.92
CA ALA A 88 -12.07 -1.53 -6.54
C ALA A 88 -11.05 -0.54 -7.12
N ASP A 89 -11.50 0.71 -7.23
CA ASP A 89 -10.68 1.86 -7.56
C ASP A 89 -10.43 2.67 -6.28
N ILE A 90 -9.16 2.89 -5.94
CA ILE A 90 -8.75 3.68 -4.78
C ILE A 90 -9.26 5.13 -4.84
N MET A 91 -9.48 5.65 -6.06
CA MET A 91 -10.01 7.01 -6.29
C MET A 91 -11.52 7.10 -6.09
N ASN A 92 -12.25 5.96 -5.98
CA ASN A 92 -13.70 5.92 -5.88
C ASN A 92 -14.16 4.65 -5.15
N ILE A 93 -13.94 4.62 -3.84
CA ILE A 93 -14.20 3.46 -2.99
C ILE A 93 -15.70 3.31 -2.77
N LYS A 94 -16.31 2.23 -3.27
CA LYS A 94 -17.75 1.96 -3.18
C LYS A 94 -18.15 1.38 -1.82
N CYS A 95 -17.73 2.05 -0.74
CA CYS A 95 -18.08 1.72 0.64
C CYS A 95 -18.70 2.95 1.32
N LYS A 96 -19.52 2.71 2.34
CA LYS A 96 -20.06 3.77 3.20
C LYS A 96 -18.92 4.43 3.98
N ASP A 97 -19.14 5.65 4.39
CA ASP A 97 -18.25 6.37 5.30
C ASP A 97 -18.06 5.57 6.59
N GLU A 98 -16.90 5.70 7.20
CA GLU A 98 -16.57 5.13 8.51
C GLU A 98 -16.83 3.61 8.62
N SER A 99 -16.51 2.86 7.55
CA SER A 99 -16.76 1.40 7.47
C SER A 99 -15.62 0.55 8.03
N PHE A 100 -14.39 1.09 8.10
CA PHE A 100 -13.19 0.33 8.43
C PHE A 100 -12.43 0.94 9.62
N ASP A 101 -11.91 0.10 10.49
CA ASP A 101 -11.09 0.52 11.64
C ASP A 101 -9.69 0.98 11.17
N LYS A 102 -9.14 0.29 10.17
CA LYS A 102 -7.86 0.61 9.54
C LYS A 102 -7.97 0.54 8.02
N VAL A 103 -7.21 1.39 7.33
CA VAL A 103 -7.10 1.38 5.86
C VAL A 103 -5.61 1.30 5.49
N ILE A 104 -5.26 0.30 4.68
CA ILE A 104 -3.89 0.09 4.18
C ILE A 104 -3.86 0.43 2.68
N ALA A 105 -2.82 1.14 2.24
CA ALA A 105 -2.56 1.41 0.82
C ALA A 105 -1.06 1.25 0.54
N GLY A 106 -0.64 0.02 0.22
CA GLY A 106 0.78 -0.31 0.04
C GLY A 106 1.27 -0.07 -1.38
N ASN A 107 2.41 0.61 -1.52
CA ASN A 107 3.14 0.82 -2.77
C ASN A 107 2.29 1.35 -3.93
N VAL A 108 1.29 2.20 -3.63
CA VAL A 108 0.37 2.76 -4.64
C VAL A 108 0.37 4.29 -4.70
N ILE A 109 0.61 4.99 -3.59
CA ILE A 109 0.46 6.46 -3.50
C ILE A 109 1.33 7.20 -4.52
N HIS A 110 2.51 6.67 -4.86
CA HIS A 110 3.44 7.21 -5.83
C HIS A 110 3.04 6.97 -7.30
N LEU A 111 2.03 6.10 -7.55
CA LEU A 111 1.52 5.77 -8.88
C LEU A 111 0.28 6.60 -9.26
N LEU A 112 -0.33 7.28 -8.30
CA LEU A 112 -1.60 7.99 -8.50
C LEU A 112 -1.39 9.36 -9.13
N ASP A 113 -2.26 9.73 -10.05
CA ASP A 113 -2.30 11.09 -10.62
C ASP A 113 -2.71 12.11 -9.55
N ASP A 114 -3.68 11.77 -8.70
CA ASP A 114 -4.14 12.59 -7.57
C ASP A 114 -4.11 11.81 -6.24
N PRO A 115 -2.95 11.74 -5.56
CA PRO A 115 -2.84 11.07 -4.27
C PRO A 115 -3.60 11.78 -3.15
N CYS A 116 -3.90 13.09 -3.30
CA CYS A 116 -4.69 13.83 -2.32
C CYS A 116 -6.15 13.38 -2.34
N ALA A 117 -6.73 13.16 -3.53
CA ALA A 117 -8.07 12.62 -3.65
C ALA A 117 -8.17 11.18 -3.10
N ALA A 118 -7.17 10.34 -3.37
CA ALA A 118 -7.12 9.01 -2.77
C ALA A 118 -7.07 9.06 -1.24
N LEU A 119 -6.25 9.95 -0.67
CA LEU A 119 -6.14 10.14 0.77
C LEU A 119 -7.46 10.60 1.39
N LYS A 120 -8.23 11.47 0.71
CA LYS A 120 -9.58 11.88 1.12
C LYS A 120 -10.55 10.70 1.14
N GLU A 121 -10.53 9.84 0.13
CA GLU A 121 -11.36 8.63 0.09
C GLU A 121 -10.98 7.64 1.19
N MET A 122 -9.69 7.45 1.45
CA MET A 122 -9.21 6.63 2.56
C MET A 122 -9.72 7.17 3.91
N ASN A 123 -9.62 8.49 4.14
CA ASN A 123 -10.16 9.14 5.34
C ASN A 123 -11.68 8.96 5.45
N ARG A 124 -12.41 9.11 4.35
CA ARG A 124 -13.87 8.97 4.34
C ARG A 124 -14.31 7.60 4.82
N VAL A 125 -13.69 6.53 4.31
CA VAL A 125 -14.07 5.16 4.64
C VAL A 125 -13.49 4.65 5.96
N CYS A 126 -12.47 5.32 6.50
CA CYS A 126 -11.88 5.02 7.79
C CYS A 126 -12.73 5.63 8.92
N LYS A 127 -12.98 4.87 9.97
CA LYS A 127 -13.71 5.33 11.16
C LYS A 127 -12.95 6.42 11.90
N LYS A 128 -13.67 7.28 12.62
CA LYS A 128 -13.06 8.22 13.58
C LYS A 128 -12.22 7.46 14.60
N GLY A 129 -11.03 7.95 14.87
CA GLY A 129 -10.05 7.26 15.72
C GLY A 129 -9.34 6.09 15.06
N GLY A 130 -9.68 5.78 13.81
CA GLY A 130 -8.99 4.77 13.01
C GLY A 130 -7.65 5.27 12.47
N MET A 131 -7.02 4.45 11.62
CA MET A 131 -5.67 4.74 11.12
C MET A 131 -5.55 4.41 9.63
N LEU A 132 -4.81 5.24 8.90
CA LEU A 132 -4.33 4.96 7.56
C LEU A 132 -2.88 4.48 7.64
N ILE A 133 -2.55 3.42 6.93
CA ILE A 133 -1.22 2.80 6.90
C ILE A 133 -0.75 2.79 5.45
N ILE A 134 0.29 3.56 5.14
CA ILE A 134 0.67 3.82 3.75
C ILE A 134 2.16 3.47 3.55
N PRO A 135 2.49 2.23 3.20
CA PRO A 135 3.82 1.87 2.71
C PRO A 135 4.11 2.48 1.35
N THR A 136 5.36 2.93 1.11
CA THR A 136 5.82 3.38 -0.20
C THR A 136 7.33 3.22 -0.40
N TYR A 137 7.77 3.20 -1.65
CA TYR A 137 9.19 3.28 -1.99
C TYR A 137 9.74 4.68 -1.74
N ILE A 138 10.99 4.75 -1.26
CA ILE A 138 11.70 6.00 -0.94
C ILE A 138 12.98 6.06 -1.77
N ASN A 139 13.28 7.21 -2.35
CA ASN A 139 14.55 7.49 -2.98
C ASN A 139 15.56 7.98 -1.94
N LYS A 140 16.83 7.58 -2.11
CA LYS A 140 17.93 7.98 -1.20
C LYS A 140 18.37 9.43 -1.42
N ASP A 141 18.25 9.96 -2.64
CA ASP A 141 18.81 11.24 -3.04
C ASP A 141 17.72 12.22 -3.51
N GLU A 142 17.91 13.51 -3.19
CA GLU A 142 17.01 14.60 -3.59
C GLU A 142 17.01 14.85 -5.11
N GLU A 143 18.05 14.46 -5.82
CA GLU A 143 18.24 14.72 -7.26
C GLU A 143 17.53 13.71 -8.19
N GLY A 144 16.61 12.89 -7.68
CA GLY A 144 15.77 12.05 -8.55
C GLY A 144 16.52 10.93 -9.26
N ALA A 145 17.63 10.46 -8.72
CA ALA A 145 18.28 9.24 -9.19
C ALA A 145 17.33 8.05 -9.00
N GLN A 146 16.55 7.78 -10.04
CA GLN A 146 15.72 6.58 -10.10
C GLN A 146 16.63 5.39 -9.81
N ASN A 147 16.34 4.65 -8.74
CA ASN A 147 17.04 3.39 -8.57
C ASN A 147 16.71 2.47 -9.77
N LEU A 148 17.60 1.53 -10.05
CA LEU A 148 17.47 0.66 -11.23
C LEU A 148 16.12 -0.07 -11.29
N PHE A 149 15.53 -0.35 -10.12
CA PHE A 149 14.24 -1.01 -9.97
C PHE A 149 13.08 -0.13 -10.45
N THR A 150 12.99 1.11 -9.99
CA THR A 150 11.95 2.04 -10.42
C THR A 150 12.07 2.37 -11.91
N GLN A 151 13.30 2.47 -12.43
CA GLN A 151 13.56 2.64 -13.87
C GLN A 151 13.06 1.45 -14.70
N VAL A 152 13.32 0.22 -14.25
CA VAL A 152 12.87 -0.99 -14.97
C VAL A 152 11.35 -1.09 -14.95
N LEU A 153 10.72 -0.86 -13.80
CA LEU A 153 9.26 -0.87 -13.70
C LEU A 153 8.62 0.25 -14.53
N ASP A 154 9.21 1.44 -14.54
CA ASP A 154 8.69 2.57 -15.30
C ASP A 154 8.81 2.33 -16.81
N LYS A 155 9.96 1.83 -17.28
CA LYS A 155 10.15 1.39 -18.67
C LYS A 155 9.19 0.26 -19.06
N ALA A 156 8.83 -0.60 -18.12
CA ALA A 156 7.82 -1.63 -18.34
C ALA A 156 6.38 -1.10 -18.34
N GLY A 157 6.16 0.18 -17.97
CA GLY A 157 4.85 0.84 -18.03
C GLY A 157 4.14 0.99 -16.67
N ALA A 158 4.85 0.85 -15.54
CA ALA A 158 4.29 1.05 -14.20
C ALA A 158 3.82 2.49 -13.96
N GLY A 159 4.46 3.47 -14.66
CA GLY A 159 4.01 4.86 -14.68
C GLY A 159 4.18 5.57 -13.34
N PHE A 160 5.39 5.59 -12.79
CA PHE A 160 5.69 6.33 -11.56
C PHE A 160 5.39 7.83 -11.76
N LYS A 161 4.42 8.34 -11.02
CA LYS A 161 4.01 9.77 -11.08
C LYS A 161 4.83 10.63 -10.13
N ARG A 162 5.31 10.04 -9.03
CA ARG A 162 6.07 10.71 -7.98
C ARG A 162 7.18 9.82 -7.46
N GLN A 163 8.24 10.47 -7.02
CA GLN A 163 9.33 9.84 -6.28
C GLN A 163 9.49 10.59 -4.96
N PHE A 164 9.25 9.89 -3.86
CA PHE A 164 9.37 10.48 -2.54
C PHE A 164 10.78 10.27 -1.99
N THR A 165 11.38 11.33 -1.44
CA THR A 165 12.39 11.22 -0.38
C THR A 165 11.67 11.04 0.96
N LEU A 166 12.39 10.70 2.02
CA LEU A 166 11.80 10.57 3.35
C LEU A 166 11.19 11.91 3.83
N GLU A 167 11.86 13.03 3.50
CA GLU A 167 11.41 14.37 3.83
C GLU A 167 10.15 14.75 3.05
N SER A 168 10.18 14.66 1.71
CA SER A 168 9.02 15.00 0.87
C SER A 168 7.82 14.08 1.14
N TYR A 169 8.05 12.85 1.59
CA TYR A 169 6.99 11.93 2.01
C TYR A 169 6.30 12.40 3.30
N ARG A 170 7.08 12.86 4.28
CA ARG A 170 6.55 13.49 5.51
C ARG A 170 5.79 14.77 5.19
N GLU A 171 6.40 15.66 4.41
CA GLU A 171 5.80 16.93 4.01
C GLU A 171 4.47 16.76 3.27
N PHE A 172 4.37 15.74 2.41
CA PHE A 172 3.13 15.43 1.72
C PHE A 172 1.97 15.23 2.71
N PHE A 173 2.16 14.49 3.80
CA PHE A 173 1.10 14.29 4.80
C PHE A 173 0.86 15.54 5.65
N VAL A 174 1.89 16.27 6.03
CA VAL A 174 1.75 17.54 6.77
C VAL A 174 0.90 18.54 5.97
N GLN A 175 1.13 18.66 4.67
CA GLN A 175 0.34 19.50 3.77
C GLN A 175 -1.12 19.04 3.63
N GLN A 176 -1.42 17.78 3.93
CA GLN A 176 -2.79 17.25 3.95
C GLN A 176 -3.44 17.32 5.35
N GLY A 177 -2.81 17.99 6.33
CA GLY A 177 -3.37 18.23 7.66
C GLY A 177 -3.02 17.18 8.72
N TYR A 178 -2.01 16.34 8.48
CA TYR A 178 -1.49 15.43 9.50
C TYR A 178 -0.29 16.06 10.19
N ASP A 179 -0.48 16.57 11.41
CA ASP A 179 0.53 17.36 12.12
C ASP A 179 1.79 16.55 12.47
N ASP A 180 1.66 15.27 12.80
CA ASP A 180 2.79 14.42 13.19
C ASP A 180 2.62 12.99 12.63
N PRO A 181 2.94 12.77 11.34
CA PRO A 181 2.90 11.44 10.73
C PRO A 181 4.00 10.55 11.33
N GLU A 182 3.60 9.41 11.93
CA GLU A 182 4.57 8.38 12.32
C GLU A 182 5.13 7.71 11.06
N ILE A 183 6.43 7.85 10.81
CA ILE A 183 7.08 7.25 9.64
C ILE A 183 8.21 6.34 10.08
N THR A 184 8.14 5.07 9.69
CA THR A 184 9.21 4.08 9.88
C THR A 184 9.91 3.84 8.56
N PHE A 185 11.23 4.03 8.52
CA PHE A 185 12.07 3.82 7.34
C PHE A 185 12.74 2.45 7.38
N PHE A 186 12.83 1.80 6.22
CA PHE A 186 13.49 0.52 6.01
C PHE A 186 14.55 0.67 4.92
N GLU A 187 15.81 0.51 5.32
CA GLU A 187 16.92 0.54 4.39
C GLU A 187 17.02 -0.76 3.59
N GLY A 188 17.40 -0.64 2.31
CA GLY A 188 17.59 -1.79 1.43
C GLY A 188 18.00 -1.40 0.04
N ARG A 189 17.95 -2.36 -0.89
CA ARG A 189 18.22 -2.10 -2.30
C ARG A 189 17.22 -1.11 -2.89
N VAL A 190 15.96 -1.27 -2.55
CA VAL A 190 14.89 -0.30 -2.78
C VAL A 190 14.36 0.10 -1.41
N PRO A 191 14.78 1.24 -0.85
CA PRO A 191 14.32 1.68 0.45
C PRO A 191 12.82 1.90 0.47
N CYS A 192 12.19 1.64 1.61
CA CYS A 192 10.75 1.84 1.82
C CYS A 192 10.50 2.62 3.11
N ALA A 193 9.36 3.28 3.17
CA ALA A 193 8.85 3.84 4.42
C ALA A 193 7.39 3.43 4.62
N VAL A 194 6.98 3.30 5.88
CA VAL A 194 5.59 3.08 6.28
C VAL A 194 5.13 4.29 7.08
N ALA A 195 4.17 5.03 6.53
CA ALA A 195 3.48 6.07 7.28
C ALA A 195 2.24 5.49 7.97
N ALA A 196 2.09 5.79 9.26
CA ALA A 196 0.91 5.51 10.05
C ALA A 196 0.27 6.83 10.50
N LEU A 197 -0.95 7.08 10.05
CA LEU A 197 -1.63 8.35 10.16
C LEU A 197 -2.95 8.16 10.92
N LYS A 198 -3.16 8.89 11.99
CA LYS A 198 -4.48 8.94 12.63
C LYS A 198 -5.47 9.60 11.69
N ARG A 199 -6.64 9.01 11.52
CA ARG A 199 -7.71 9.56 10.69
C ARG A 199 -8.12 10.96 11.19
N ILE A 200 -8.12 11.94 10.28
CA ILE A 200 -8.52 13.35 10.50
C ILE A 200 -9.96 13.61 10.06
#